data_357df1d0a970f7d219c81b57bef512f9
#
_entry.id   357df1d0a970f7d219c81b57bef512f9
#
_cell.length_a   1.000
_cell.length_b   1.000
_cell.length_c   1.000
_cell.angle_alpha   90.00
_cell.angle_beta   90.00
_cell.angle_gamma   90.00
#
_symmetry.space_group_name_H-M   'P 1'
#
loop_
_entity.id
_entity.type
_entity.pdbx_description
1 polymer ?
#
loop_
_entity_poly.entity_id
_entity_poly.type
_entity_poly.pdbx_seq_one_letter_code
_entity_poly.pdbx_strand_id
1 'polypeptide(L)'
;MTRRQGGFTLIEVLVALVLMAAGLALAFAMLRSSTAVAARGEDMAQASERMRAVHGYLRARLTSAQPIVFATDRGTLRQARFIGTPQRMRFVTDLPDYLGHGGPYLHDVVADGEGRLLVGFSVAQPEASLDDLEQRAAAQRPERLVDGLRAVRFHYRGLDADNRLGPWQDRWETSEMLPLQVKVEVEAVRGGRWPDLVVTLTRSEGGAGGGLLPGGSNPVLP
;
A
#
# COMPACT_ATOMS: atom_id res chain seq x y z
N MET A 1 63.05 58.29 17.46
CA MET A 1 61.63 57.98 17.76
C MET A 1 61.52 56.59 18.18
N THR A 2 61.54 56.28 19.48
CA THR A 2 61.41 54.90 20.03
C THR A 2 59.95 54.55 20.16
N ARG A 3 59.47 53.63 19.34
CA ARG A 3 58.13 53.03 19.43
C ARG A 3 58.02 52.20 20.73
N ARG A 4 57.20 52.64 21.67
CA ARG A 4 56.83 51.87 22.85
C ARG A 4 56.11 50.59 22.42
N GLN A 5 56.72 49.47 22.64
CA GLN A 5 56.03 48.19 22.52
C GLN A 5 55.17 48.03 23.78
N GLY A 6 53.85 48.17 23.61
CA GLY A 6 52.85 47.81 24.62
C GLY A 6 52.63 46.27 24.60
N GLY A 7 52.94 45.64 25.74
CA GLY A 7 52.59 44.21 25.93
C GLY A 7 51.12 44.05 26.27
N PHE A 8 50.50 42.91 25.85
CA PHE A 8 49.13 42.53 26.22
C PHE A 8 48.99 42.39 27.74
N THR A 9 47.89 42.84 28.29
CA THR A 9 47.57 42.62 29.70
C THR A 9 46.98 41.26 29.91
N LEU A 10 47.17 40.66 31.06
CA LEU A 10 46.63 39.32 31.41
C LEU A 10 45.08 39.30 31.30
N ILE A 11 44.43 40.42 31.66
CA ILE A 11 42.97 40.57 31.57
C ILE A 11 42.47 40.56 30.12
N GLU A 12 43.22 41.18 29.20
CA GLU A 12 42.87 41.23 27.78
C GLU A 12 42.92 39.85 27.15
N VAL A 13 43.91 39.01 27.52
CA VAL A 13 43.98 37.61 27.10
C VAL A 13 42.84 36.79 27.69
N LEU A 14 42.49 36.99 28.96
CA LEU A 14 41.34 36.30 29.58
C LEU A 14 40.03 36.67 28.91
N VAL A 15 39.77 37.94 28.65
CA VAL A 15 38.56 38.39 27.96
C VAL A 15 38.51 37.84 26.54
N ALA A 16 39.61 37.82 25.81
CA ALA A 16 39.68 37.25 24.46
C ALA A 16 39.37 35.77 24.47
N LEU A 17 39.89 35.01 25.43
CA LEU A 17 39.60 33.57 25.59
C LEU A 17 38.13 33.31 25.93
N VAL A 18 37.52 34.09 26.81
CA VAL A 18 36.09 33.98 27.17
C VAL A 18 35.20 34.27 25.94
N LEU A 19 35.50 35.34 25.20
CA LEU A 19 34.75 35.66 24.00
C LEU A 19 34.91 34.61 22.91
N MET A 20 36.11 34.05 22.74
CA MET A 20 36.36 32.97 21.81
C MET A 20 35.60 31.70 22.22
N ALA A 21 35.63 31.34 23.50
CA ALA A 21 34.88 30.19 24.01
C ALA A 21 33.35 30.36 23.83
N ALA A 22 32.84 31.57 24.11
CA ALA A 22 31.42 31.90 23.88
C ALA A 22 31.05 31.80 22.40
N GLY A 23 31.90 32.31 21.50
CA GLY A 23 31.69 32.22 20.04
C GLY A 23 31.68 30.77 19.55
N LEU A 24 32.61 29.94 20.02
CA LEU A 24 32.63 28.51 19.69
C LEU A 24 31.38 27.79 20.22
N ALA A 25 30.96 28.06 21.45
CA ALA A 25 29.76 27.48 22.03
C ALA A 25 28.49 27.79 21.19
N LEU A 26 28.35 29.04 20.75
CA LEU A 26 27.25 29.46 19.85
C LEU A 26 27.32 28.75 18.49
N ALA A 27 28.51 28.65 17.89
CA ALA A 27 28.72 27.97 16.63
C ALA A 27 28.34 26.47 16.73
N PHE A 28 28.76 25.81 17.80
CA PHE A 28 28.37 24.42 18.07
C PHE A 28 26.85 24.25 18.29
N ALA A 29 26.21 25.17 19.02
CA ALA A 29 24.78 25.16 19.24
C ALA A 29 23.99 25.28 17.90
N MET A 30 24.42 26.19 17.02
CA MET A 30 23.82 26.35 15.68
C MET A 30 23.99 25.10 14.81
N LEU A 31 25.18 24.53 14.79
CA LEU A 31 25.47 23.30 14.02
C LEU A 31 24.61 22.14 14.50
N ARG A 32 24.51 21.94 15.81
CA ARG A 32 23.68 20.88 16.41
C ARG A 32 22.19 21.09 16.12
N SER A 33 21.71 22.32 16.14
CA SER A 33 20.33 22.63 15.78
C SER A 33 20.04 22.32 14.30
N SER A 34 20.95 22.71 13.41
CA SER A 34 20.83 22.47 11.96
C SER A 34 20.79 20.98 11.62
N THR A 35 21.67 20.18 12.21
CA THR A 35 21.67 18.71 11.98
C THR A 35 20.41 18.04 12.51
N ALA A 36 19.86 18.48 13.64
CA ALA A 36 18.61 17.94 14.18
C ALA A 36 17.39 18.26 13.29
N VAL A 37 17.36 19.45 12.66
CA VAL A 37 16.30 19.84 11.71
C VAL A 37 16.41 18.99 10.42
N ALA A 38 17.63 18.84 9.89
CA ALA A 38 17.87 18.01 8.70
C ALA A 38 17.44 16.57 8.93
N ALA A 39 17.81 15.94 10.04
CA ALA A 39 17.43 14.56 10.37
C ALA A 39 15.90 14.38 10.44
N ARG A 40 15.18 15.32 11.07
CA ARG A 40 13.71 15.30 11.09
C ARG A 40 13.10 15.41 9.69
N GLY A 41 13.69 16.27 8.84
CA GLY A 41 13.26 16.41 7.43
C GLY A 41 13.42 15.11 6.66
N GLU A 42 14.54 14.43 6.83
CA GLU A 42 14.81 13.14 6.19
C GLU A 42 13.83 12.05 6.67
N ASP A 43 13.58 11.96 7.99
CA ASP A 43 12.59 11.01 8.54
C ASP A 43 11.18 11.25 7.97
N MET A 44 10.75 12.51 7.86
CA MET A 44 9.45 12.85 7.27
C MET A 44 9.39 12.53 5.78
N ALA A 45 10.46 12.79 5.03
CA ALA A 45 10.55 12.46 3.62
C ALA A 45 10.45 10.95 3.40
N GLN A 46 11.22 10.16 4.14
CA GLN A 46 11.18 8.69 4.08
C GLN A 46 9.80 8.12 4.44
N ALA A 47 9.15 8.64 5.49
CA ALA A 47 7.80 8.23 5.86
C ALA A 47 6.80 8.50 4.72
N SER A 48 6.89 9.67 4.08
CA SER A 48 6.04 10.05 2.95
C SER A 48 6.29 9.20 1.71
N GLU A 49 7.54 8.82 1.45
CA GLU A 49 7.88 7.93 0.33
C GLU A 49 7.36 6.52 0.55
N ARG A 50 7.51 5.96 1.75
CA ARG A 50 6.94 4.65 2.10
C ARG A 50 5.43 4.64 1.92
N MET A 51 4.73 5.66 2.42
CA MET A 51 3.28 5.79 2.24
C MET A 51 2.90 5.81 0.75
N ARG A 52 3.59 6.64 -0.06
CA ARG A 52 3.32 6.74 -1.50
C ARG A 52 3.57 5.43 -2.23
N ALA A 53 4.64 4.73 -1.89
CA ALA A 53 4.96 3.43 -2.48
C ALA A 53 3.88 2.38 -2.19
N VAL A 54 3.42 2.27 -0.92
CA VAL A 54 2.36 1.35 -0.52
C VAL A 54 1.03 1.71 -1.18
N HIS A 55 0.64 2.99 -1.16
CA HIS A 55 -0.58 3.46 -1.82
C HIS A 55 -0.53 3.23 -3.34
N GLY A 56 0.61 3.49 -3.97
CA GLY A 56 0.83 3.25 -5.40
C GLY A 56 0.68 1.77 -5.75
N TYR A 57 1.32 0.90 -4.96
CA TYR A 57 1.21 -0.55 -5.12
C TYR A 57 -0.25 -1.03 -4.98
N LEU A 58 -0.91 -0.71 -3.87
CA LEU A 58 -2.29 -1.15 -3.62
C LEU A 58 -3.25 -0.60 -4.68
N ARG A 59 -3.11 0.67 -5.07
CA ARG A 59 -3.92 1.26 -6.13
C ARG A 59 -3.74 0.51 -7.44
N ALA A 60 -2.50 0.29 -7.88
CA ALA A 60 -2.21 -0.40 -9.12
C ALA A 60 -2.78 -1.83 -9.13
N ARG A 61 -2.60 -2.58 -8.05
CA ARG A 61 -3.10 -3.97 -7.96
C ARG A 61 -4.62 -4.03 -7.87
N LEU A 62 -5.26 -3.19 -7.08
CA LEU A 62 -6.72 -3.15 -6.95
C LEU A 62 -7.42 -2.65 -8.21
N THR A 63 -6.85 -1.65 -8.89
CA THR A 63 -7.43 -1.15 -10.16
C THR A 63 -7.40 -2.23 -11.26
N SER A 64 -6.37 -3.08 -11.28
CA SER A 64 -6.24 -4.19 -12.23
C SER A 64 -6.83 -5.50 -11.72
N ALA A 65 -7.60 -5.49 -10.63
CA ALA A 65 -8.25 -6.70 -10.11
C ALA A 65 -9.25 -7.28 -11.14
N GLN A 66 -9.18 -8.59 -11.31
CA GLN A 66 -9.96 -9.34 -12.30
C GLN A 66 -11.01 -10.23 -11.62
N PRO A 67 -12.21 -10.38 -12.17
CA PRO A 67 -13.27 -11.21 -11.60
C PRO A 67 -13.03 -12.72 -11.89
N ILE A 68 -11.82 -13.19 -11.65
CA ILE A 68 -11.42 -14.57 -11.83
C ILE A 68 -11.72 -15.38 -10.57
N VAL A 69 -12.33 -16.55 -10.73
CA VAL A 69 -12.57 -17.50 -9.65
C VAL A 69 -11.23 -18.05 -9.17
N PHE A 70 -10.98 -18.00 -7.87
CA PHE A 70 -9.75 -18.51 -7.26
C PHE A 70 -10.01 -19.55 -6.15
N ALA A 71 -11.27 -19.72 -5.76
CA ALA A 71 -11.69 -20.76 -4.83
C ALA A 71 -13.18 -21.05 -4.95
N THR A 72 -13.59 -22.22 -4.47
CA THR A 72 -14.98 -22.62 -4.36
C THR A 72 -15.24 -23.10 -2.94
N ASP A 73 -16.28 -22.58 -2.30
CA ASP A 73 -16.76 -23.07 -1.01
C ASP A 73 -17.44 -24.44 -1.23
N ARG A 74 -16.91 -25.48 -0.62
CA ARG A 74 -17.43 -26.85 -0.77
C ARG A 74 -18.82 -27.05 -0.15
N GLY A 75 -19.19 -26.25 0.85
CA GLY A 75 -20.47 -26.35 1.54
C GLY A 75 -21.61 -25.67 0.78
N THR A 76 -21.33 -24.50 0.19
CA THR A 76 -22.33 -23.66 -0.48
C THR A 76 -22.20 -23.65 -2.01
N LEU A 77 -21.13 -24.24 -2.56
CA LEU A 77 -20.73 -24.19 -3.97
C LEU A 77 -20.54 -22.77 -4.54
N ARG A 78 -20.41 -21.78 -3.67
CA ARG A 78 -20.19 -20.39 -4.06
C ARG A 78 -18.74 -20.20 -4.52
N GLN A 79 -18.59 -19.52 -5.66
CA GLN A 79 -17.31 -19.24 -6.27
C GLN A 79 -16.74 -17.92 -5.76
N ALA A 80 -15.54 -17.92 -5.19
CA ALA A 80 -14.90 -16.71 -4.70
C ALA A 80 -14.08 -16.03 -5.81
N ARG A 81 -14.38 -14.76 -6.05
CA ARG A 81 -13.64 -13.83 -6.92
C ARG A 81 -13.01 -12.69 -6.13
N PHE A 82 -13.55 -12.43 -4.95
CA PHE A 82 -13.01 -11.49 -3.99
C PHE A 82 -13.38 -11.92 -2.56
N ILE A 83 -12.42 -11.90 -1.66
CA ILE A 83 -12.65 -12.11 -0.23
C ILE A 83 -12.12 -10.89 0.51
N GLY A 84 -12.96 -10.28 1.34
CA GLY A 84 -12.60 -9.09 2.11
C GLY A 84 -13.02 -9.21 3.57
N THR A 85 -12.07 -8.97 4.47
CA THR A 85 -12.27 -8.80 5.92
C THR A 85 -11.59 -7.50 6.36
N PRO A 86 -11.79 -7.01 7.59
CA PRO A 86 -11.12 -5.79 8.04
C PRO A 86 -9.59 -5.82 7.98
N GLN A 87 -8.96 -7.00 8.08
CA GLN A 87 -7.52 -7.18 8.12
C GLN A 87 -6.94 -7.96 6.94
N ARG A 88 -7.79 -8.47 6.04
CA ARG A 88 -7.31 -9.29 4.92
C ARG A 88 -8.17 -9.10 3.69
N MET A 89 -7.53 -9.02 2.54
CA MET A 89 -8.23 -9.05 1.26
C MET A 89 -7.51 -9.96 0.28
N ARG A 90 -8.30 -10.73 -0.49
CA ARG A 90 -7.83 -11.63 -1.53
C ARG A 90 -8.51 -11.32 -2.84
N PHE A 91 -7.74 -11.16 -3.89
CA PHE A 91 -8.23 -10.87 -5.24
C PHE A 91 -7.20 -11.32 -6.27
N VAL A 92 -7.64 -11.50 -7.50
CA VAL A 92 -6.76 -11.90 -8.61
C VAL A 92 -6.42 -10.69 -9.45
N THR A 93 -5.15 -10.56 -9.78
CA THR A 93 -4.65 -9.59 -10.76
C THR A 93 -3.39 -10.15 -11.43
N ASP A 94 -3.00 -9.57 -12.57
CA ASP A 94 -1.79 -9.99 -13.25
C ASP A 94 -0.54 -9.60 -12.47
N LEU A 95 0.40 -10.52 -12.40
CA LEU A 95 1.73 -10.25 -11.88
C LEU A 95 2.57 -9.64 -13.04
N PRO A 96 3.39 -8.61 -12.77
CA PRO A 96 4.32 -8.10 -13.77
C PRO A 96 5.25 -9.21 -14.30
N ASP A 97 5.52 -9.23 -15.60
CA ASP A 97 6.32 -10.27 -16.27
C ASP A 97 7.70 -10.48 -15.65
N TYR A 98 8.29 -9.43 -15.05
CA TYR A 98 9.59 -9.50 -14.40
C TYR A 98 9.59 -10.21 -13.03
N LEU A 99 8.41 -10.47 -12.45
CA LEU A 99 8.24 -11.18 -11.17
C LEU A 99 7.81 -12.64 -11.33
N GLY A 100 7.47 -13.08 -12.56
CA GLY A 100 6.97 -14.42 -12.78
C GLY A 100 6.74 -14.75 -14.26
N HIS A 101 6.03 -15.86 -14.52
CA HIS A 101 5.74 -16.31 -15.89
C HIS A 101 4.53 -15.61 -16.53
N GLY A 102 4.09 -14.48 -15.98
CA GLY A 102 2.88 -13.80 -16.41
C GLY A 102 1.59 -14.56 -16.04
N GLY A 103 0.44 -13.90 -16.18
CA GLY A 103 -0.87 -14.51 -15.93
C GLY A 103 -1.50 -14.10 -14.60
N PRO A 104 -2.70 -14.67 -14.30
CA PRO A 104 -3.48 -14.29 -13.14
C PRO A 104 -2.91 -14.90 -11.84
N TYR A 105 -2.54 -14.07 -10.91
CA TYR A 105 -2.10 -14.46 -9.57
C TYR A 105 -3.08 -13.99 -8.51
N LEU A 106 -3.33 -14.85 -7.55
CA LEU A 106 -4.03 -14.50 -6.32
C LEU A 106 -3.11 -13.67 -5.45
N HIS A 107 -3.53 -12.47 -5.13
CA HIS A 107 -2.91 -11.58 -4.15
C HIS A 107 -3.61 -11.74 -2.82
N ASP A 108 -2.86 -12.03 -1.78
CA ASP A 108 -3.35 -12.17 -0.41
C ASP A 108 -2.71 -11.07 0.44
N VAL A 109 -3.43 -9.97 0.66
CA VAL A 109 -2.95 -8.82 1.41
C VAL A 109 -3.46 -8.91 2.85
N VAL A 110 -2.54 -8.94 3.80
CA VAL A 110 -2.83 -9.17 5.23
C VAL A 110 -2.21 -8.09 6.09
N ALA A 111 -3.03 -7.49 6.94
CA ALA A 111 -2.57 -6.70 8.08
C ALA A 111 -2.43 -7.64 9.28
N ASP A 112 -1.21 -7.90 9.71
CA ASP A 112 -0.98 -8.78 10.85
C ASP A 112 -1.08 -8.03 12.19
N GLY A 113 -1.17 -8.80 13.28
CA GLY A 113 -1.23 -8.23 14.63
C GLY A 113 0.07 -7.58 15.11
N GLU A 114 1.16 -7.68 14.34
CA GLU A 114 2.48 -7.14 14.67
C GLU A 114 2.74 -5.78 14.00
N GLY A 115 1.73 -5.19 13.39
CA GLY A 115 1.83 -3.88 12.75
C GLY A 115 2.56 -3.92 11.40
N ARG A 116 2.39 -5.00 10.65
CA ARG A 116 2.94 -5.16 9.31
C ARG A 116 1.80 -5.33 8.31
N LEU A 117 2.00 -4.79 7.13
CA LEU A 117 1.19 -5.10 5.95
C LEU A 117 2.00 -6.03 5.05
N LEU A 118 1.45 -7.21 4.83
CA LEU A 118 2.08 -8.30 4.11
C LEU A 118 1.32 -8.61 2.83
N VAL A 119 2.00 -9.16 1.84
CA VAL A 119 1.38 -9.66 0.60
C VAL A 119 1.94 -11.03 0.25
N GLY A 120 1.05 -11.98 0.01
CA GLY A 120 1.35 -13.30 -0.55
C GLY A 120 0.91 -13.39 -2.01
N PHE A 121 1.59 -14.20 -2.79
CA PHE A 121 1.26 -14.46 -4.20
C PHE A 121 1.13 -15.95 -4.45
N SER A 122 0.07 -16.37 -5.10
CA SER A 122 -0.08 -17.74 -5.56
C SER A 122 -0.81 -17.77 -6.91
N VAL A 123 -0.61 -18.82 -7.67
CA VAL A 123 -1.37 -19.02 -8.91
C VAL A 123 -2.84 -19.21 -8.57
N ALA A 124 -3.73 -18.50 -9.27
CA ALA A 124 -5.17 -18.67 -9.10
C ALA A 124 -5.59 -20.07 -9.56
N GLN A 125 -6.30 -20.81 -8.71
CA GLN A 125 -6.77 -22.18 -8.99
C GLN A 125 -8.26 -22.27 -8.64
N PRO A 126 -9.14 -22.25 -9.64
CA PRO A 126 -10.59 -22.25 -9.42
C PRO A 126 -11.13 -23.44 -8.60
N GLU A 127 -10.44 -24.59 -8.68
CA GLU A 127 -10.83 -25.82 -7.99
C GLU A 127 -10.40 -25.84 -6.51
N ALA A 128 -9.56 -24.90 -6.08
CA ALA A 128 -9.12 -24.83 -4.70
C ALA A 128 -10.31 -24.55 -3.76
N SER A 129 -10.35 -25.26 -2.63
CA SER A 129 -11.29 -24.90 -1.56
C SER A 129 -10.78 -23.71 -0.75
N LEU A 130 -11.65 -23.12 0.06
CA LEU A 130 -11.23 -22.07 1.00
C LEU A 130 -10.19 -22.59 2.01
N ASP A 131 -10.32 -23.85 2.45
CA ASP A 131 -9.37 -24.50 3.36
C ASP A 131 -8.00 -24.71 2.71
N ASP A 132 -7.98 -25.11 1.42
CA ASP A 132 -6.73 -25.24 0.65
C ASP A 132 -6.02 -23.89 0.53
N LEU A 133 -6.76 -22.80 0.39
CA LEU A 133 -6.19 -21.45 0.36
C LEU A 133 -5.52 -21.08 1.70
N GLU A 134 -6.17 -21.39 2.82
CA GLU A 134 -5.59 -21.10 4.14
C GLU A 134 -4.31 -21.91 4.38
N GLN A 135 -4.32 -23.19 4.03
CA GLN A 135 -3.13 -24.03 4.15
C GLN A 135 -1.97 -23.54 3.28
N ARG A 136 -2.24 -23.13 2.04
CA ARG A 136 -1.21 -22.57 1.15
C ARG A 136 -0.69 -21.25 1.65
N ALA A 137 -1.57 -20.36 2.14
CA ALA A 137 -1.18 -19.09 2.72
C ALA A 137 -0.28 -19.30 3.95
N ALA A 138 -0.57 -20.30 4.80
CA ALA A 138 0.24 -20.66 5.94
C ALA A 138 1.63 -21.23 5.54
N ALA A 139 1.71 -21.93 4.41
CA ALA A 139 2.97 -22.51 3.91
C ALA A 139 3.86 -21.50 3.17
N GLN A 140 3.32 -20.39 2.70
CA GLN A 140 4.05 -19.35 1.98
C GLN A 140 4.67 -18.35 2.96
N ARG A 141 5.80 -17.76 2.54
CA ARG A 141 6.37 -16.59 3.23
C ARG A 141 5.88 -15.34 2.52
N PRO A 142 4.93 -14.60 3.11
CA PRO A 142 4.47 -13.37 2.50
C PRO A 142 5.58 -12.31 2.50
N GLU A 143 5.59 -11.48 1.47
CA GLU A 143 6.48 -10.34 1.38
C GLU A 143 5.95 -9.18 2.22
N ARG A 144 6.86 -8.47 2.88
CA ARG A 144 6.51 -7.31 3.68
C ARG A 144 6.45 -6.06 2.80
N LEU A 145 5.27 -5.46 2.69
CA LEU A 145 5.08 -4.18 2.03
C LEU A 145 5.54 -3.01 2.91
N VAL A 146 5.17 -3.05 4.19
CA VAL A 146 5.54 -2.02 5.17
C VAL A 146 5.38 -2.56 6.58
N ASP A 147 6.14 -1.98 7.52
CA ASP A 147 6.08 -2.21 8.97
C ASP A 147 5.91 -0.90 9.74
N GLY A 148 5.87 -1.02 11.07
CA GLY A 148 5.72 0.13 11.96
C GLY A 148 4.33 0.76 11.90
N LEU A 149 3.31 -0.06 11.64
CA LEU A 149 1.91 0.35 11.63
C LEU A 149 1.26 0.08 12.99
N ARG A 150 0.39 0.98 13.43
CA ARG A 150 -0.45 0.80 14.60
C ARG A 150 -1.74 0.07 14.24
N ALA A 151 -2.32 0.41 13.10
CA ALA A 151 -3.54 -0.19 12.59
C ALA A 151 -3.60 -0.11 11.08
N VAL A 152 -4.19 -1.16 10.48
CA VAL A 152 -4.64 -1.17 9.08
C VAL A 152 -6.04 -1.72 9.06
N ARG A 153 -6.94 -1.08 8.30
CA ARG A 153 -8.30 -1.57 8.10
C ARG A 153 -8.72 -1.44 6.65
N PHE A 154 -9.38 -2.48 6.17
CA PHE A 154 -9.98 -2.52 4.85
C PHE A 154 -11.50 -2.39 4.97
N HIS A 155 -12.08 -1.59 4.09
CA HIS A 155 -13.53 -1.44 3.98
C HIS A 155 -13.93 -1.58 2.52
N TYR A 156 -15.12 -2.08 2.31
CA TYR A 156 -15.62 -2.45 0.98
C TYR A 156 -16.97 -1.80 0.75
N ARG A 157 -17.29 -1.47 -0.48
CA ARG A 157 -18.66 -1.13 -0.86
C ARG A 157 -18.97 -1.52 -2.29
N GLY A 158 -20.21 -1.88 -2.53
CA GLY A 158 -20.78 -2.18 -3.82
C GLY A 158 -21.95 -1.26 -4.16
N LEU A 159 -22.77 -1.68 -5.08
CA LEU A 159 -24.08 -1.08 -5.34
C LEU A 159 -25.10 -1.70 -4.38
N ASP A 160 -26.03 -0.89 -3.92
CA ASP A 160 -27.22 -1.35 -3.21
C ASP A 160 -28.31 -1.87 -4.18
N ALA A 161 -29.47 -2.23 -3.65
CA ALA A 161 -30.60 -2.73 -4.43
C ALA A 161 -31.13 -1.69 -5.44
N ASP A 162 -30.93 -0.41 -5.18
CA ASP A 162 -31.35 0.69 -6.04
C ASP A 162 -30.28 1.10 -7.07
N ASN A 163 -29.23 0.30 -7.20
CA ASN A 163 -28.07 0.56 -8.09
C ASN A 163 -27.32 1.86 -7.75
N ARG A 164 -27.33 2.26 -6.47
CA ARG A 164 -26.58 3.37 -5.90
C ARG A 164 -25.39 2.86 -5.11
N LEU A 165 -24.43 3.74 -4.85
CA LEU A 165 -23.29 3.40 -3.96
C LEU A 165 -23.83 3.10 -2.56
N GLY A 166 -23.65 1.85 -2.12
CA GLY A 166 -23.99 1.39 -0.79
C GLY A 166 -23.04 1.94 0.29
N PRO A 167 -23.35 1.68 1.57
CA PRO A 167 -22.49 2.05 2.69
C PRO A 167 -21.17 1.27 2.67
N TRP A 168 -20.16 1.79 3.37
CA TRP A 168 -18.93 1.06 3.65
C TRP A 168 -19.19 -0.08 4.63
N GLN A 169 -18.67 -1.27 4.29
CA GLN A 169 -18.78 -2.51 5.05
C GLN A 169 -17.37 -2.98 5.44
N ASP A 170 -17.23 -3.52 6.64
CA ASP A 170 -15.96 -4.06 7.13
C ASP A 170 -15.67 -5.45 6.56
N ARG A 171 -16.67 -6.13 6.02
CA ARG A 171 -16.59 -7.45 5.40
C ARG A 171 -17.31 -7.44 4.07
N TRP A 172 -16.70 -8.05 3.06
CA TRP A 172 -17.34 -8.23 1.76
C TRP A 172 -18.10 -9.54 1.73
N GLU A 173 -19.42 -9.49 1.86
CA GLU A 173 -20.28 -10.68 1.96
C GLU A 173 -20.50 -11.39 0.62
N THR A 174 -20.41 -10.65 -0.50
CA THR A 174 -20.68 -11.15 -1.84
C THR A 174 -19.39 -11.60 -2.52
N SER A 175 -18.80 -12.72 -2.07
CA SER A 175 -17.50 -13.21 -2.58
C SER A 175 -17.47 -13.51 -4.08
N GLU A 176 -18.63 -13.72 -4.69
CA GLU A 176 -18.80 -14.02 -6.13
C GLU A 176 -18.62 -12.79 -7.03
N MET A 177 -18.58 -11.62 -6.45
CA MET A 177 -18.43 -10.35 -7.17
C MET A 177 -17.28 -9.53 -6.55
N LEU A 178 -16.65 -8.69 -7.38
CA LEU A 178 -15.73 -7.69 -6.88
C LEU A 178 -16.50 -6.54 -6.22
N PRO A 179 -15.99 -5.97 -5.13
CA PRO A 179 -16.52 -4.70 -4.62
C PRO A 179 -16.32 -3.60 -5.67
N LEU A 180 -17.19 -2.61 -5.68
CA LEU A 180 -17.02 -1.46 -6.56
C LEU A 180 -15.88 -0.57 -6.08
N GLN A 181 -15.74 -0.44 -4.76
CA GLN A 181 -14.65 0.32 -4.16
C GLN A 181 -14.10 -0.38 -2.92
N VAL A 182 -12.80 -0.23 -2.75
CA VAL A 182 -12.06 -0.63 -1.55
C VAL A 182 -11.44 0.61 -0.93
N LYS A 183 -11.62 0.77 0.38
CA LYS A 183 -10.97 1.81 1.17
C LYS A 183 -9.95 1.16 2.10
N VAL A 184 -8.75 1.72 2.14
CA VAL A 184 -7.67 1.30 3.02
C VAL A 184 -7.32 2.44 3.96
N GLU A 185 -7.49 2.19 5.26
CA GLU A 185 -7.13 3.11 6.34
C GLU A 185 -5.86 2.58 7.00
N VAL A 186 -4.87 3.45 7.16
CA VAL A 186 -3.58 3.10 7.76
C VAL A 186 -3.23 4.13 8.83
N GLU A 187 -2.86 3.64 10.01
CA GLU A 187 -2.27 4.44 11.07
C GLU A 187 -0.86 3.93 11.35
N ALA A 188 0.14 4.78 11.13
CA ALA A 188 1.53 4.46 11.42
C ALA A 188 1.90 4.83 12.86
N VAL A 189 2.84 4.09 13.46
CA VAL A 189 3.38 4.39 14.79
C VAL A 189 4.08 5.75 14.80
N ARG A 190 4.81 6.05 13.71
CA ARG A 190 5.43 7.36 13.48
C ARG A 190 4.78 8.00 12.27
N GLY A 191 4.43 9.28 12.38
CA GLY A 191 3.80 10.03 11.28
C GLY A 191 2.26 10.03 11.30
N GLY A 192 1.63 9.25 12.21
CA GLY A 192 0.18 9.29 12.42
C GLY A 192 -0.64 8.62 11.32
N ARG A 193 -1.88 9.08 11.15
CA ARG A 193 -2.82 8.52 10.17
C ARG A 193 -2.45 8.97 8.76
N TRP A 194 -2.37 8.01 7.84
CA TRP A 194 -2.22 8.30 6.42
C TRP A 194 -3.54 8.80 5.82
N PRO A 195 -3.50 9.54 4.72
CA PRO A 195 -4.70 9.81 3.94
C PRO A 195 -5.39 8.49 3.53
N ASP A 196 -6.71 8.44 3.61
CA ASP A 196 -7.46 7.25 3.22
C ASP A 196 -7.23 6.95 1.74
N LEU A 197 -6.86 5.71 1.42
CA LEU A 197 -6.74 5.26 0.05
C LEU A 197 -8.08 4.68 -0.39
N VAL A 198 -8.77 5.34 -1.31
CA VAL A 198 -9.98 4.79 -1.94
C VAL A 198 -9.65 4.41 -3.38
N VAL A 199 -9.94 3.16 -3.75
CA VAL A 199 -9.72 2.62 -5.10
C VAL A 199 -11.03 2.10 -5.65
N THR A 200 -11.38 2.51 -6.86
CA THR A 200 -12.48 1.93 -7.63
C THR A 200 -11.92 0.78 -8.46
N LEU A 201 -12.54 -0.40 -8.33
CA LEU A 201 -12.17 -1.56 -9.12
C LEU A 201 -12.87 -1.47 -10.47
N THR A 202 -12.13 -1.73 -11.54
CA THR A 202 -12.71 -1.75 -12.88
C THR A 202 -13.61 -2.96 -13.01
N ARG A 203 -14.90 -2.76 -13.28
CA ARG A 203 -15.78 -3.85 -13.69
C ARG A 203 -15.32 -4.28 -15.10
N SER A 204 -14.55 -5.34 -15.21
CA SER A 204 -14.58 -6.13 -16.44
C SER A 204 -15.97 -6.73 -16.53
N GLU A 205 -16.83 -6.20 -17.37
CA GLU A 205 -18.01 -6.93 -17.83
C GLU A 205 -17.47 -8.18 -18.50
N GLY A 206 -17.43 -9.27 -17.73
CA GLY A 206 -17.12 -10.58 -18.24
C GLY A 206 -18.12 -10.88 -19.35
N GLY A 207 -17.62 -10.94 -20.56
CA GLY A 207 -18.41 -11.10 -21.78
C GLY A 207 -19.40 -12.25 -21.72
N ALA A 208 -20.65 -11.93 -21.44
CA ALA A 208 -21.80 -12.61 -21.98
C ALA A 208 -22.13 -11.93 -23.30
N GLY A 209 -21.39 -12.26 -24.33
CA GLY A 209 -21.54 -11.68 -25.66
C GLY A 209 -20.91 -12.56 -26.70
N GLY A 210 -21.27 -13.85 -26.72
CA GLY A 210 -21.24 -14.61 -27.97
C GLY A 210 -22.19 -13.96 -28.96
N GLY A 211 -21.78 -12.84 -29.57
CA GLY A 211 -22.48 -12.25 -30.68
C GLY A 211 -22.46 -13.23 -31.83
N LEU A 212 -23.60 -13.86 -32.07
CA LEU A 212 -23.94 -14.43 -33.37
C LEU A 212 -23.72 -13.33 -34.42
N LEU A 213 -22.66 -13.47 -35.22
CA LEU A 213 -22.52 -12.74 -36.46
C LEU A 213 -23.71 -13.14 -37.33
N PRO A 214 -24.59 -12.21 -37.77
CA PRO A 214 -25.57 -12.54 -38.76
C PRO A 214 -24.85 -12.92 -40.05
N GLY A 215 -25.09 -14.12 -40.53
CA GLY A 215 -24.55 -14.64 -41.77
C GLY A 215 -24.86 -13.66 -42.93
N GLY A 216 -23.81 -13.05 -43.45
CA GLY A 216 -23.88 -12.35 -44.72
C GLY A 216 -24.10 -13.35 -45.82
N SER A 217 -25.35 -13.41 -46.33
CA SER A 217 -25.70 -14.03 -47.60
C SER A 217 -24.99 -13.29 -48.71
N ASN A 218 -24.08 -13.94 -49.39
CA ASN A 218 -23.46 -13.48 -50.61
C ASN A 218 -24.46 -13.62 -51.74
N PRO A 219 -24.87 -12.53 -52.45
CA PRO A 219 -25.65 -12.71 -53.68
C PRO A 219 -24.71 -13.10 -54.80
N VAL A 220 -24.95 -14.26 -55.38
CA VAL A 220 -24.37 -14.70 -56.67
C VAL A 220 -25.05 -13.81 -57.74
N LEU A 221 -24.25 -13.06 -58.50
CA LEU A 221 -24.66 -12.41 -59.73
C LEU A 221 -24.36 -13.28 -60.94
N PRO A 222 -25.15 -13.17 -61.99
CA PRO A 222 -25.14 -14.04 -63.17
C PRO A 222 -23.93 -13.85 -64.09
#